data_53bbd161cefe72afbf4b97d647e066d3
#
_entry.id   53bbd161cefe72afbf4b97d647e066d3
#
_cell.length_a   1.000
_cell.length_b   1.000
_cell.length_c   1.000
_cell.angle_alpha   90.00
_cell.angle_beta   90.00
_cell.angle_gamma   90.00
#
_symmetry.space_group_name_H-M   'P 1'
#
loop_
_entity.id
_entity.type
_entity.pdbx_description
1 polymer ?
#
loop_
_entity_poly.entity_id
_entity_poly.type
_entity_poly.pdbx_seq_one_letter_code
_entity_poly.pdbx_strand_id
1 'polypeptide(L)'
;ALNHASIIDGVRLCKAQRYRYKNADMEDLERCLKEAQAQRFRIICTDGVFSMDGNVAPMDKICDLAEKYDALVMVDESHSAGVVGPTGHGVSELNDTYGRVDIYTGTLGKAFGGALGGFTTGRKEIIDMLRQSSRPYLFSNSLAPGIIGASLKLFEILKTDNSLHDKLVENVN
;
A
#
# COMPACT_ATOMS: atom_id res chain seq x y z
N ALA A 1 1.33 -15.12 -4.88
CA ALA A 1 1.48 -13.66 -4.94
C ALA A 1 0.84 -13.13 -6.22
N LEU A 2 -0.23 -12.37 -6.06
CA LEU A 2 -0.99 -11.72 -7.14
C LEU A 2 -0.72 -10.19 -7.16
N ASN A 3 0.40 -9.76 -6.59
CA ASN A 3 0.75 -8.35 -6.47
C ASN A 3 0.76 -7.66 -7.83
N HIS A 4 0.46 -6.37 -7.83
CA HIS A 4 0.54 -5.53 -9.02
C HIS A 4 1.91 -5.60 -9.68
N ALA A 5 1.96 -5.49 -11.00
CA ALA A 5 3.19 -5.61 -11.79
C ALA A 5 4.32 -4.68 -11.31
N SER A 6 3.99 -3.47 -10.87
CA SER A 6 4.99 -2.51 -10.35
C SER A 6 5.72 -3.02 -9.10
N ILE A 7 5.02 -3.69 -8.19
CA ILE A 7 5.63 -4.32 -7.00
C ILE A 7 6.53 -5.48 -7.45
N ILE A 8 6.01 -6.33 -8.34
CA ILE A 8 6.77 -7.49 -8.86
C ILE A 8 8.05 -7.02 -9.54
N ASP A 9 7.97 -6.01 -10.39
CA ASP A 9 9.12 -5.50 -11.13
C ASP A 9 10.09 -4.75 -10.22
N GLY A 10 9.60 -3.95 -9.26
CA GLY A 10 10.44 -3.31 -8.24
C GLY A 10 11.24 -4.33 -7.43
N VAL A 11 10.59 -5.42 -7.00
CA VAL A 11 11.26 -6.53 -6.29
C VAL A 11 12.24 -7.27 -7.20
N ARG A 12 11.96 -7.40 -8.50
CA ARG A 12 12.88 -8.03 -9.47
C ARG A 12 14.12 -7.18 -9.74
N LEU A 13 13.98 -5.86 -9.76
CA LEU A 13 15.07 -4.93 -10.02
C LEU A 13 15.99 -4.74 -8.82
N CYS A 14 15.54 -5.03 -7.61
CA CYS A 14 16.41 -4.96 -6.44
C CYS A 14 17.30 -6.20 -6.31
N LYS A 15 18.42 -6.08 -5.57
CA LYS A 15 19.37 -7.18 -5.32
C LYS A 15 18.98 -8.02 -4.10
N ALA A 16 17.84 -7.78 -3.48
CA ALA A 16 17.39 -8.51 -2.31
C ALA A 16 17.04 -9.97 -2.63
N GLN A 17 17.24 -10.85 -1.67
CA GLN A 17 16.71 -12.21 -1.74
C GLN A 17 15.19 -12.18 -1.79
N ARG A 18 14.59 -12.96 -2.68
CA ARG A 18 13.14 -12.95 -2.94
C ARG A 18 12.50 -14.23 -2.45
N TYR A 19 11.47 -14.07 -1.65
CA TYR A 19 10.62 -15.15 -1.18
C TYR A 19 9.20 -14.91 -1.71
N ARG A 20 8.55 -15.96 -2.17
CA ARG A 20 7.18 -15.88 -2.71
C ARG A 20 6.28 -16.76 -1.88
N TYR A 21 5.20 -16.22 -1.38
CA TYR A 21 4.15 -16.96 -0.71
C TYR A 21 2.84 -16.93 -1.53
N LYS A 22 1.98 -17.90 -1.34
CA LYS A 22 0.67 -17.97 -1.97
C LYS A 22 -0.23 -16.85 -1.46
N ASN A 23 -1.12 -16.36 -2.32
CA ASN A 23 -2.01 -15.25 -1.95
C ASN A 23 -2.86 -15.62 -0.73
N ALA A 24 -2.89 -14.73 0.25
CA ALA A 24 -3.62 -14.85 1.53
C ALA A 24 -3.31 -16.13 2.34
N ASP A 25 -2.25 -16.88 2.01
CA ASP A 25 -1.80 -18.06 2.75
C ASP A 25 -0.80 -17.67 3.84
N MET A 26 -1.28 -17.56 5.07
CA MET A 26 -0.46 -17.11 6.21
C MET A 26 0.54 -18.17 6.68
N GLU A 27 0.25 -19.45 6.48
CA GLU A 27 1.20 -20.53 6.79
C GLU A 27 2.40 -20.47 5.83
N ASP A 28 2.13 -20.25 4.54
CA ASP A 28 3.18 -20.09 3.55
C ASP A 28 3.97 -18.78 3.72
N LEU A 29 3.32 -17.71 4.15
CA LEU A 29 4.00 -16.47 4.55
C LEU A 29 4.93 -16.72 5.75
N GLU A 30 4.45 -17.41 6.78
CA GLU A 30 5.26 -17.73 7.95
C GLU A 30 6.46 -18.61 7.58
N ARG A 31 6.28 -19.61 6.70
CA ARG A 31 7.39 -20.40 6.16
C ARG A 31 8.45 -19.52 5.51
N CYS A 32 8.05 -18.60 4.63
CA CYS A 32 8.96 -17.66 3.98
C CYS A 32 9.72 -16.77 4.99
N LEU A 33 9.03 -16.31 6.02
CA LEU A 33 9.66 -15.47 7.07
C LEU A 33 10.66 -16.27 7.91
N LYS A 34 10.37 -17.54 8.21
CA LYS A 34 11.34 -18.46 8.88
C LYS A 34 12.59 -18.67 8.02
N GLU A 35 12.43 -18.89 6.73
CA GLU A 35 13.55 -19.05 5.78
C GLU A 35 14.38 -17.75 5.64
N ALA A 36 13.75 -16.60 5.80
CA ALA A 36 14.37 -15.29 5.65
C ALA A 36 15.12 -14.79 6.90
N GLN A 37 15.18 -15.55 7.99
CA GLN A 37 15.76 -15.08 9.26
C GLN A 37 17.26 -14.71 9.19
N ALA A 38 18.00 -15.30 8.25
CA ALA A 38 19.39 -14.94 8.02
C ALA A 38 19.59 -13.59 7.32
N GLN A 39 18.52 -12.97 6.81
CA GLN A 39 18.58 -11.68 6.13
C GLN A 39 18.65 -10.54 7.14
N ARG A 40 19.44 -9.50 6.82
CA ARG A 40 19.61 -8.31 7.68
C ARG A 40 18.29 -7.58 7.92
N PHE A 41 17.49 -7.40 6.86
CA PHE A 41 16.15 -6.79 6.89
C PHE A 41 15.17 -7.65 6.11
N ARG A 42 13.94 -7.66 6.54
CA ARG A 42 12.81 -8.33 5.88
C ARG A 42 11.73 -7.32 5.60
N ILE A 43 11.10 -7.42 4.45
CA ILE A 43 9.93 -6.61 4.09
C ILE A 43 8.88 -7.49 3.42
N ILE A 44 7.65 -7.41 3.90
CA ILE A 44 6.48 -8.03 3.29
C ILE A 44 5.83 -6.98 2.40
N CYS A 45 5.68 -7.28 1.11
CA CYS A 45 5.03 -6.40 0.15
C CYS A 45 3.75 -7.05 -0.37
N THR A 46 2.62 -6.35 -0.28
CA THR A 46 1.33 -6.85 -0.74
C THR A 46 0.47 -5.71 -1.30
N ASP A 47 -0.46 -6.04 -2.20
CA ASP A 47 -1.61 -5.17 -2.45
C ASP A 47 -2.59 -5.30 -1.27
N GLY A 48 -3.30 -4.24 -0.96
CA GLY A 48 -4.40 -4.26 0.00
C GLY A 48 -5.65 -4.92 -0.58
N VAL A 49 -6.01 -4.53 -1.80
CA VAL A 49 -7.02 -5.18 -2.63
C VAL A 49 -6.41 -5.59 -3.95
N PHE A 50 -6.55 -6.87 -4.31
CA PHE A 50 -6.02 -7.43 -5.55
C PHE A 50 -7.00 -7.17 -6.70
N SER A 51 -6.59 -6.33 -7.65
CA SER A 51 -7.46 -5.76 -8.69
C SER A 51 -8.19 -6.79 -9.56
N MET A 52 -7.56 -7.94 -9.83
CA MET A 52 -8.12 -8.93 -10.76
C MET A 52 -9.13 -9.86 -10.09
N ASP A 53 -9.03 -10.08 -8.79
CA ASP A 53 -9.82 -11.07 -8.06
C ASP A 53 -10.73 -10.43 -7.01
N GLY A 54 -10.52 -9.16 -6.66
CA GLY A 54 -11.23 -8.47 -5.60
C GLY A 54 -10.90 -8.97 -4.17
N ASN A 55 -9.93 -9.87 -4.05
CA ASN A 55 -9.51 -10.37 -2.74
C ASN A 55 -8.89 -9.26 -1.90
N VAL A 56 -9.18 -9.26 -0.62
CA VAL A 56 -8.62 -8.34 0.37
C VAL A 56 -7.50 -9.02 1.14
N ALA A 57 -6.37 -8.36 1.31
CA ALA A 57 -5.27 -8.87 2.12
C ALA A 57 -5.66 -8.95 3.60
N PRO A 58 -5.39 -10.07 4.30
CA PRO A 58 -5.63 -10.19 5.74
C PRO A 58 -4.54 -9.44 6.52
N MET A 59 -4.66 -8.10 6.56
CA MET A 59 -3.60 -7.22 7.08
C MET A 59 -3.32 -7.41 8.56
N ASP A 60 -4.33 -7.73 9.35
CA ASP A 60 -4.20 -8.09 10.77
C ASP A 60 -3.18 -9.22 10.96
N LYS A 61 -3.37 -10.33 10.25
CA LYS A 61 -2.51 -11.52 10.31
C LYS A 61 -1.13 -11.28 9.71
N ILE A 62 -1.06 -10.48 8.63
CA ILE A 62 0.21 -10.08 8.02
C ILE A 62 1.04 -9.26 9.01
N CYS A 63 0.42 -8.31 9.70
CA CYS A 63 1.09 -7.51 10.72
C CYS A 63 1.53 -8.34 11.93
N ASP A 64 0.69 -9.30 12.39
CA ASP A 64 1.06 -10.22 13.48
C ASP A 64 2.33 -11.02 13.13
N LEU A 65 2.40 -11.54 11.90
CA LEU A 65 3.59 -12.25 11.43
C LEU A 65 4.78 -11.32 11.24
N ALA A 66 4.56 -10.11 10.76
CA ALA A 66 5.63 -9.11 10.59
C ALA A 66 6.27 -8.77 11.94
N GLU A 67 5.48 -8.50 12.96
CA GLU A 67 5.95 -8.24 14.33
C GLU A 67 6.69 -9.45 14.91
N LYS A 68 6.13 -10.65 14.75
CA LYS A 68 6.73 -11.90 15.23
C LYS A 68 8.12 -12.17 14.63
N TYR A 69 8.33 -11.80 13.37
CA TYR A 69 9.56 -12.10 12.62
C TYR A 69 10.42 -10.87 12.33
N ASP A 70 10.16 -9.74 12.97
CA ASP A 70 10.89 -8.48 12.80
C ASP A 70 10.99 -8.09 11.31
N ALA A 71 9.86 -7.99 10.64
CA ALA A 71 9.72 -7.61 9.25
C ALA A 71 8.96 -6.30 9.09
N LEU A 72 9.35 -5.47 8.14
CA LEU A 72 8.59 -4.31 7.72
C LEU A 72 7.41 -4.73 6.84
N VAL A 73 6.34 -3.93 6.87
CA VAL A 73 5.15 -4.13 6.03
C VAL A 73 4.98 -2.97 5.06
N MET A 74 4.87 -3.29 3.79
CA MET A 74 4.49 -2.37 2.72
C MET A 74 3.18 -2.84 2.11
N VAL A 75 2.18 -1.95 2.06
CA VAL A 75 0.89 -2.20 1.42
C VAL A 75 0.62 -1.21 0.30
N ASP A 76 0.15 -1.70 -0.83
CA ASP A 76 -0.37 -0.87 -1.93
C ASP A 76 -1.88 -0.71 -1.79
N GLU A 77 -2.31 0.50 -1.48
CA GLU A 77 -3.72 0.88 -1.32
C GLU A 77 -4.35 1.43 -2.61
N SER A 78 -3.73 1.21 -3.76
CA SER A 78 -4.19 1.78 -5.04
C SER A 78 -5.59 1.36 -5.46
N HIS A 79 -6.09 0.22 -4.98
CA HIS A 79 -7.45 -0.27 -5.21
C HIS A 79 -8.36 -0.20 -3.97
N SER A 80 -7.85 0.22 -2.84
CA SER A 80 -8.58 0.25 -1.57
C SER A 80 -8.79 1.65 -1.01
N ALA A 81 -7.81 2.54 -1.13
CA ALA A 81 -7.95 3.92 -0.67
C ALA A 81 -9.04 4.68 -1.45
N GLY A 82 -9.94 5.30 -0.73
CA GLY A 82 -11.14 5.96 -1.25
C GLY A 82 -12.34 5.02 -1.41
N VAL A 83 -12.19 3.70 -1.16
CA VAL A 83 -13.23 2.69 -1.44
C VAL A 83 -13.49 1.77 -0.24
N VAL A 84 -12.44 1.21 0.33
CA VAL A 84 -12.53 0.15 1.35
C VAL A 84 -12.39 0.74 2.74
N GLY A 85 -13.08 0.13 3.70
CA GLY A 85 -13.14 0.56 5.10
C GLY A 85 -14.36 1.42 5.39
N PRO A 86 -14.74 1.59 6.64
CA PRO A 86 -15.94 2.37 7.05
C PRO A 86 -15.98 3.81 6.55
N THR A 87 -14.82 4.44 6.35
CA THR A 87 -14.71 5.80 5.83
C THR A 87 -13.84 5.91 4.57
N GLY A 88 -13.54 4.76 3.93
CA GLY A 88 -12.76 4.71 2.69
C GLY A 88 -11.25 4.90 2.87
N HIS A 89 -10.71 4.67 4.07
CA HIS A 89 -9.27 4.82 4.32
C HIS A 89 -8.44 3.58 3.99
N GLY A 90 -9.05 2.59 3.32
CA GLY A 90 -8.34 1.42 2.80
C GLY A 90 -8.34 0.22 3.74
N VAL A 91 -7.47 -0.75 3.43
CA VAL A 91 -7.45 -2.04 4.16
C VAL A 91 -6.93 -1.90 5.58
N SER A 92 -6.12 -0.90 5.86
CA SER A 92 -5.65 -0.65 7.23
C SER A 92 -6.78 -0.19 8.16
N GLU A 93 -7.75 0.56 7.64
CA GLU A 93 -8.98 0.88 8.37
C GLU A 93 -9.86 -0.35 8.56
N LEU A 94 -10.04 -1.13 7.49
CA LEU A 94 -10.87 -2.33 7.51
C LEU A 94 -10.40 -3.37 8.54
N ASN A 95 -9.08 -3.50 8.73
CA ASN A 95 -8.45 -4.53 9.57
C ASN A 95 -7.87 -3.97 10.88
N ASP A 96 -8.13 -2.70 11.19
CA ASP A 96 -7.59 -2.00 12.38
C ASP A 96 -6.06 -2.16 12.54
N THR A 97 -5.33 -1.90 11.45
CA THR A 97 -3.87 -2.06 11.41
C THR A 97 -3.11 -0.74 11.31
N TYR A 98 -3.74 0.36 11.67
CA TYR A 98 -3.08 1.66 11.74
C TYR A 98 -1.87 1.64 12.70
N GLY A 99 -0.76 2.20 12.22
CA GLY A 99 0.50 2.24 12.99
C GLY A 99 1.32 0.95 12.94
N ARG A 100 0.80 -0.12 12.33
CA ARG A 100 1.48 -1.41 12.16
C ARG A 100 2.08 -1.60 10.76
N VAL A 101 1.67 -0.77 9.81
CA VAL A 101 2.20 -0.74 8.43
C VAL A 101 3.26 0.34 8.32
N ASP A 102 4.42 0.01 7.78
CA ASP A 102 5.57 0.92 7.67
C ASP A 102 5.54 1.79 6.43
N ILE A 103 5.00 1.26 5.33
CA ILE A 103 4.98 1.93 4.02
C ILE A 103 3.62 1.71 3.36
N TYR A 104 3.02 2.80 2.95
CA TYR A 104 1.83 2.80 2.08
C TYR A 104 2.19 3.35 0.71
N THR A 105 1.70 2.71 -0.33
CA THR A 105 1.69 3.26 -1.68
C THR A 105 0.26 3.42 -2.17
N GLY A 106 0.03 4.38 -3.04
CA GLY A 106 -1.29 4.62 -3.58
C GLY A 106 -1.23 5.42 -4.87
N THR A 107 -2.31 5.39 -5.63
CA THR A 107 -2.46 6.16 -6.86
C THR A 107 -3.47 7.29 -6.71
N LEU A 108 -3.22 8.38 -7.39
CA LEU A 108 -4.19 9.47 -7.56
C LEU A 108 -5.09 9.28 -8.79
N GLY A 109 -4.79 8.29 -9.63
CA GLY A 109 -5.46 8.06 -10.92
C GLY A 109 -6.64 7.07 -10.91
N LYS A 110 -7.14 6.69 -9.72
CA LYS A 110 -8.29 5.77 -9.57
C LYS A 110 -9.42 6.43 -8.78
N ALA A 111 -9.78 5.94 -7.60
CA ALA A 111 -10.86 6.48 -6.78
C ALA A 111 -10.71 7.99 -6.49
N PHE A 112 -9.49 8.46 -6.38
CA PHE A 112 -9.20 9.89 -6.14
C PHE A 112 -9.30 10.78 -7.39
N GLY A 113 -9.55 10.23 -8.58
CA GLY A 113 -9.92 10.99 -9.78
C GLY A 113 -8.87 11.93 -10.36
N GLY A 114 -7.63 11.88 -9.90
CA GLY A 114 -6.56 12.84 -10.22
C GLY A 114 -5.89 12.66 -11.59
N ALA A 115 -6.41 11.84 -12.47
CA ALA A 115 -5.91 11.54 -13.81
C ALA A 115 -4.56 10.81 -13.83
N LEU A 116 -3.56 11.24 -13.08
CA LEU A 116 -2.24 10.60 -13.00
C LEU A 116 -1.57 10.88 -11.65
N GLY A 117 -0.50 10.15 -11.40
CA GLY A 117 0.33 10.32 -10.22
C GLY A 117 0.00 9.32 -9.11
N GLY A 118 0.82 9.35 -8.09
CA GLY A 118 0.71 8.50 -6.93
C GLY A 118 1.56 9.05 -5.79
N PHE A 119 1.53 8.36 -4.69
CA PHE A 119 2.26 8.76 -3.50
C PHE A 119 2.83 7.53 -2.78
N THR A 120 3.86 7.79 -2.01
CA THR A 120 4.38 6.86 -1.00
C THR A 120 4.39 7.61 0.33
N THR A 121 3.82 7.02 1.36
CA THR A 121 3.81 7.56 2.72
C THR A 121 4.16 6.46 3.71
N GLY A 122 4.54 6.83 4.92
CA GLY A 122 4.96 5.90 5.96
C GLY A 122 5.86 6.54 6.99
N ARG A 123 6.70 5.72 7.61
CA ARG A 123 7.64 6.21 8.64
C ARG A 123 8.58 7.26 8.08
N LYS A 124 8.78 8.33 8.85
CA LYS A 124 9.55 9.51 8.42
C LYS A 124 10.93 9.16 7.89
N GLU A 125 11.63 8.26 8.59
CA GLU A 125 13.00 7.84 8.23
C GLU A 125 13.05 7.17 6.86
N ILE A 126 12.03 6.37 6.53
CA ILE A 126 11.91 5.70 5.22
C ILE A 126 11.64 6.75 4.13
N ILE A 127 10.70 7.67 4.38
CA ILE A 127 10.36 8.71 3.41
C ILE A 127 11.54 9.67 3.17
N ASP A 128 12.26 10.07 4.21
CA ASP A 128 13.45 10.91 4.09
C ASP A 128 14.55 10.19 3.27
N MET A 129 14.76 8.89 3.50
CA MET A 129 15.68 8.09 2.71
C MET A 129 15.24 7.99 1.23
N LEU A 130 13.95 7.77 0.96
CA LEU A 130 13.42 7.71 -0.41
C LEU A 130 13.62 9.02 -1.16
N ARG A 131 13.42 10.16 -0.51
CA ARG A 131 13.64 11.49 -1.10
C ARG A 131 15.09 11.71 -1.53
N GLN A 132 16.05 11.06 -0.87
CA GLN A 132 17.48 11.19 -1.17
C GLN A 132 18.02 10.10 -2.11
N SER A 133 17.32 8.99 -2.28
CA SER A 133 17.86 7.83 -3.00
C SER A 133 16.92 7.25 -4.06
N SER A 134 15.63 7.56 -4.04
CA SER A 134 14.70 7.05 -5.05
C SER A 134 14.95 7.71 -6.41
N ARG A 135 15.47 6.92 -7.36
CA ARG A 135 15.78 7.42 -8.71
C ARG A 135 14.59 8.05 -9.43
N PRO A 136 13.37 7.47 -9.41
CA PRO A 136 12.21 8.12 -10.01
C PRO A 136 11.91 9.49 -9.40
N TYR A 137 12.06 9.65 -8.10
CA TYR A 137 11.85 10.92 -7.42
C TYR A 137 12.92 11.96 -7.77
N LEU A 138 14.19 11.55 -7.83
CA LEU A 138 15.32 12.46 -8.07
C LEU A 138 15.47 12.87 -9.53
N PHE A 139 15.14 11.98 -10.47
CA PHE A 139 15.47 12.14 -11.90
C PHE A 139 14.25 12.25 -12.82
N SER A 140 13.03 12.18 -12.29
CA SER A 140 11.81 12.44 -13.03
C SER A 140 11.24 13.82 -12.71
N ASN A 141 10.42 14.35 -13.61
CA ASN A 141 9.70 15.58 -13.35
C ASN A 141 8.65 15.40 -12.25
N SER A 142 8.37 16.47 -11.53
CA SER A 142 7.30 16.54 -10.55
C SER A 142 5.92 16.43 -11.21
N LEU A 143 4.90 16.05 -10.43
CA LEU A 143 3.52 16.12 -10.87
C LEU A 143 3.14 17.56 -11.21
N ALA A 144 2.26 17.75 -12.19
CA ALA A 144 1.77 19.06 -12.57
C ALA A 144 1.08 19.74 -11.38
N PRO A 145 1.28 21.06 -11.17
CA PRO A 145 0.68 21.78 -10.03
C PRO A 145 -0.83 21.66 -9.94
N GLY A 146 -1.54 21.58 -11.07
CA GLY A 146 -2.99 21.36 -11.10
C GLY A 146 -3.41 20.02 -10.49
N ILE A 147 -2.64 18.94 -10.72
CA ILE A 147 -2.88 17.62 -10.12
C ILE A 147 -2.67 17.68 -8.61
N ILE A 148 -1.59 18.33 -8.18
CA ILE A 148 -1.29 18.49 -6.74
C ILE A 148 -2.39 19.30 -6.05
N GLY A 149 -2.80 20.44 -6.65
CA GLY A 149 -3.86 21.29 -6.09
C GLY A 149 -5.20 20.55 -5.97
N ALA A 150 -5.59 19.81 -7.00
CA ALA A 150 -6.80 18.98 -6.99
C ALA A 150 -6.74 17.89 -5.90
N SER A 151 -5.59 17.21 -5.78
CA SER A 151 -5.40 16.16 -4.77
C SER A 151 -5.43 16.71 -3.34
N LEU A 152 -4.81 17.86 -3.09
CA LEU A 152 -4.87 18.51 -1.78
C LEU A 152 -6.31 18.88 -1.42
N LYS A 153 -7.06 19.46 -2.38
CA LYS A 153 -8.46 19.81 -2.16
C LYS A 153 -9.33 18.57 -1.90
N LEU A 154 -9.08 17.48 -2.63
CA LEU A 154 -9.77 16.21 -2.40
C LEU A 154 -9.55 15.71 -0.96
N PHE A 155 -8.31 15.69 -0.49
CA PHE A 155 -8.01 15.26 0.88
C PHE A 155 -8.61 16.17 1.94
N GLU A 156 -8.76 17.47 1.68
CA GLU A 156 -9.50 18.38 2.57
C GLU A 156 -10.98 17.98 2.66
N ILE A 157 -11.61 17.68 1.52
CA ILE A 157 -13.01 17.24 1.48
C ILE A 157 -13.19 15.92 2.25
N LEU A 158 -12.37 14.91 1.95
CA LEU A 158 -12.47 13.59 2.58
C LEU A 158 -12.23 13.59 4.09
N LYS A 159 -11.57 14.62 4.64
CA LYS A 159 -11.42 14.78 6.10
C LYS A 159 -12.71 15.17 6.80
N THR A 160 -13.65 15.78 6.10
CA THR A 160 -14.85 16.43 6.70
C THR A 160 -16.16 15.93 6.13
N ASP A 161 -16.14 15.25 4.99
CA ASP A 161 -17.34 14.82 4.26
C ASP A 161 -17.16 13.38 3.75
N ASN A 162 -17.97 12.47 4.27
CA ASN A 162 -18.00 11.06 3.88
C ASN A 162 -19.11 10.73 2.85
N SER A 163 -19.88 11.73 2.43
CA SER A 163 -21.10 11.53 1.61
C SER A 163 -20.84 10.81 0.28
N LEU A 164 -19.67 11.03 -0.34
CA LEU A 164 -19.29 10.36 -1.57
C LEU A 164 -19.00 8.87 -1.35
N HIS A 165 -18.36 8.53 -0.24
CA HIS A 165 -18.12 7.15 0.14
C HIS A 165 -19.43 6.44 0.51
N ASP A 166 -20.31 7.10 1.28
CA ASP A 166 -21.64 6.56 1.65
C ASP A 166 -22.46 6.25 0.40
N LYS A 167 -22.45 7.17 -0.58
CA LYS A 167 -23.12 6.95 -1.87
C LYS A 167 -22.50 5.80 -2.67
N LEU A 168 -21.19 5.61 -2.61
CA LEU A 168 -20.53 4.47 -3.24
C LEU A 168 -21.03 3.15 -2.62
N VAL A 169 -21.09 3.09 -1.30
CA VAL A 169 -21.60 1.92 -0.56
C VAL A 169 -23.07 1.63 -0.90
N GLU A 170 -23.92 2.65 -0.98
CA GLU A 170 -25.31 2.51 -1.42
C GLU A 170 -25.43 1.93 -2.84
N ASN A 171 -24.53 2.33 -3.75
CA ASN A 171 -24.57 1.87 -5.14
C ASN A 171 -24.05 0.43 -5.33
N VAL A 172 -23.30 -0.10 -4.38
CA VAL A 172 -22.72 -1.46 -4.42
C VAL A 172 -23.68 -2.50 -3.83
N ASN A 173 -24.59 -2.09 -2.93
CA ASN A 173 -25.62 -2.94 -2.31
C ASN A 173 -26.91 -2.97 -3.15
#